data_f53157c9f1d5ee4e9f5590bd8c12a264
#
_entry.id   f53157c9f1d5ee4e9f5590bd8c12a264
#
_cell.length_a   1.000
_cell.length_b   1.000
_cell.length_c   1.000
_cell.angle_alpha   90.00
_cell.angle_beta   90.00
_cell.angle_gamma   90.00
#
_symmetry.space_group_name_H-M   'P 1'
#
loop_
_entity.id
_entity.type
_entity.pdbx_description
1 polymer ?
#
loop_
_entity_poly.entity_id
_entity_poly.type
_entity_poly.pdbx_seq_one_letter_code
_entity_poly.pdbx_strand_id
1 'polypeptide(L)'
;MGFIRYRPPQKGVLLMKRRLLPSLLLALALALPLTACAAKPAAPTAADFEVQPGEYRYQDVDIFFVETEKGNYYMNPSGGGLIHFAEPGSHEFHVLCNKPNCGHASADCNAFLEVAFGYYNGHLYGVTLQDHFELIQMDMDGTNHRVITQLPEQKDLSGNFNGGGSYFFDNGYLIFLAFPCTSNPDYALPVYKIQLETGETTQLFQEDIPLLTDWPADGVSISNGYLYFPLPQTSEGKRPYAEGNLETGRIERVFEDWKRENSFIVNFDNVLYYHRAGVGLCEYDKATGTETVKVPMDVYYADVSYTKDYIFLRTLDSANFNQCVLLAYDRDYNLLGKLELEKISLRFPFLEYTTANAIYFSADGGTITHYIDPHHLDRLELIQLVDPTARSHG
;
A
#
# COMPACT_ATOMS: atom_id res chain seq x y z
N MET A 1 77.41 -13.77 -9.70
CA MET A 1 78.21 -13.39 -10.88
C MET A 1 77.22 -12.90 -11.92
N GLY A 2 77.22 -11.70 -12.39
CA GLY A 2 78.07 -10.70 -12.74
C GLY A 2 77.32 -9.38 -12.84
N PHE A 3 77.92 -8.39 -12.31
CA PHE A 3 77.71 -6.97 -12.49
C PHE A 3 77.74 -6.49 -13.94
N ILE A 4 77.08 -5.37 -14.25
CA ILE A 4 77.65 -4.22 -14.99
C ILE A 4 76.51 -3.25 -15.29
N ARG A 5 76.52 -2.19 -14.63
CA ARG A 5 76.99 -0.79 -14.81
C ARG A 5 76.09 0.12 -15.67
N TYR A 6 75.61 1.06 -15.00
CA TYR A 6 75.08 2.37 -15.34
C TYR A 6 76.03 3.23 -16.17
N ARG A 7 75.47 4.01 -17.11
CA ARG A 7 75.96 5.36 -17.45
C ARG A 7 74.90 6.15 -18.21
N PRO A 8 74.59 7.40 -17.81
CA PRO A 8 73.95 8.42 -18.66
C PRO A 8 75.01 9.24 -19.41
N PRO A 9 74.78 10.08 -20.36
CA PRO A 9 74.11 11.34 -20.31
C PRO A 9 73.68 11.88 -21.71
N GLN A 10 73.08 12.97 -21.85
CA GLN A 10 73.52 14.33 -22.07
C GLN A 10 72.36 15.23 -22.48
N LYS A 11 72.51 16.44 -22.02
CA LYS A 11 71.64 17.61 -22.23
C LYS A 11 71.63 18.03 -23.71
N GLY A 12 70.47 18.40 -24.20
CA GLY A 12 70.25 19.19 -25.40
C GLY A 12 69.16 20.20 -25.17
N VAL A 13 69.58 21.45 -25.06
CA VAL A 13 68.79 22.67 -24.95
C VAL A 13 68.14 22.99 -26.29
N LEU A 14 66.82 23.24 -26.35
CA LEU A 14 66.20 24.19 -27.29
C LEU A 14 64.85 24.65 -26.79
N LEU A 15 64.80 25.76 -26.19
CA LEU A 15 64.08 27.00 -26.47
C LEU A 15 62.63 26.93 -26.97
N MET A 16 61.83 27.44 -26.08
CA MET A 16 60.68 28.33 -26.30
C MET A 16 59.89 28.22 -27.61
N LYS A 17 58.63 27.79 -27.53
CA LYS A 17 57.57 28.60 -28.17
C LYS A 17 56.16 28.17 -27.61
N ARG A 18 55.49 29.21 -27.15
CA ARG A 18 54.02 29.39 -27.05
C ARG A 18 53.20 28.61 -26.01
N ARG A 19 53.22 29.17 -24.83
CA ARG A 19 52.17 29.08 -23.82
C ARG A 19 50.99 29.96 -24.23
N LEU A 20 49.96 29.40 -24.88
CA LEU A 20 48.66 30.09 -25.05
C LEU A 20 47.46 29.14 -25.23
N LEU A 21 47.65 27.81 -25.20
CA LEU A 21 46.53 26.86 -25.33
C LEU A 21 45.93 26.25 -24.05
N PRO A 22 46.56 26.28 -22.87
CA PRO A 22 45.92 25.65 -21.71
C PRO A 22 44.86 26.51 -21.01
N SER A 23 44.84 27.85 -21.24
CA SER A 23 43.90 28.72 -20.54
C SER A 23 42.48 28.68 -21.09
N LEU A 24 42.30 28.31 -22.35
CA LEU A 24 40.95 28.22 -22.97
C LEU A 24 40.24 26.91 -22.64
N LEU A 25 40.99 25.82 -22.46
CA LEU A 25 40.44 24.52 -22.06
C LEU A 25 40.07 24.47 -20.58
N LEU A 26 40.77 25.21 -19.71
CA LEU A 26 40.42 25.30 -18.29
C LEU A 26 39.17 26.17 -18.06
N ALA A 27 38.93 27.19 -18.88
CA ALA A 27 37.70 27.99 -18.81
C ALA A 27 36.47 27.22 -19.32
N LEU A 28 36.64 26.32 -20.28
CA LEU A 28 35.55 25.49 -20.79
C LEU A 28 35.19 24.32 -19.82
N ALA A 29 36.17 23.81 -19.07
CA ALA A 29 35.98 22.78 -18.07
C ALA A 29 35.32 23.31 -16.77
N LEU A 30 35.42 24.59 -16.48
CA LEU A 30 34.76 25.23 -15.31
C LEU A 30 33.36 25.75 -15.62
N ALA A 31 32.95 25.79 -16.89
CA ALA A 31 31.61 26.23 -17.29
C ALA A 31 30.58 25.04 -17.37
N LEU A 32 31.05 23.81 -17.32
CA LEU A 32 30.17 22.58 -17.42
C LEU A 32 29.47 22.14 -16.13
N PRO A 33 29.90 22.51 -14.90
CA PRO A 33 29.14 22.09 -13.73
C PRO A 33 28.00 23.03 -13.31
N LEU A 34 27.77 24.15 -14.04
CA LEU A 34 26.72 25.09 -13.62
C LEU A 34 25.35 24.92 -14.26
N THR A 35 25.18 23.90 -15.11
CA THR A 35 23.88 23.60 -15.73
C THR A 35 23.22 22.31 -15.25
N ALA A 36 23.80 21.61 -14.28
CA ALA A 36 23.16 20.46 -13.62
C ALA A 36 22.56 20.85 -12.27
N CYS A 37 21.87 22.01 -12.19
CA CYS A 37 20.73 22.09 -11.31
C CYS A 37 19.65 21.26 -12.01
N ALA A 38 19.62 19.94 -11.73
CA ALA A 38 18.43 19.16 -12.00
C ALA A 38 17.28 19.96 -11.39
N ALA A 39 16.35 20.40 -12.23
CA ALA A 39 15.13 21.02 -11.74
C ALA A 39 14.57 20.08 -10.67
N LYS A 40 14.42 20.58 -9.44
CA LYS A 40 13.75 19.81 -8.39
C LYS A 40 12.45 19.31 -9.02
N PRO A 41 12.14 18.01 -8.96
CA PRO A 41 10.87 17.50 -9.47
C PRO A 41 9.76 18.43 -8.99
N ALA A 42 8.84 18.79 -9.87
CA ALA A 42 7.68 19.58 -9.47
C ALA A 42 7.00 18.84 -8.30
N ALA A 43 6.60 19.59 -7.28
CA ALA A 43 5.83 18.98 -6.20
C ALA A 43 4.57 18.33 -6.80
N PRO A 44 4.23 17.10 -6.38
CA PRO A 44 3.03 16.42 -6.88
C PRO A 44 1.80 17.28 -6.60
N THR A 45 0.81 17.18 -7.46
CA THR A 45 -0.49 17.89 -7.35
C THR A 45 -1.57 16.93 -6.88
N ALA A 46 -2.73 17.44 -6.45
CA ALA A 46 -3.86 16.59 -6.07
C ALA A 46 -4.23 15.57 -7.16
N ALA A 47 -4.13 15.98 -8.43
CA ALA A 47 -4.42 15.11 -9.57
C ALA A 47 -3.46 13.92 -9.72
N ASP A 48 -2.27 14.00 -9.13
CA ASP A 48 -1.29 12.89 -9.20
C ASP A 48 -1.62 11.76 -8.21
N PHE A 49 -2.49 12.02 -7.22
CA PHE A 49 -2.91 11.04 -6.20
C PHE A 49 -4.35 10.56 -6.38
N GLU A 50 -5.14 11.26 -7.17
CA GLU A 50 -6.48 10.82 -7.51
C GLU A 50 -6.42 9.93 -8.75
N VAL A 51 -6.99 8.72 -8.65
CA VAL A 51 -7.15 7.84 -9.82
C VAL A 51 -8.09 8.52 -10.79
N GLN A 52 -7.56 8.92 -11.94
CA GLN A 52 -8.35 9.57 -12.98
C GLN A 52 -9.28 8.54 -13.67
N PRO A 53 -10.44 8.96 -14.19
CA PRO A 53 -11.29 8.05 -14.94
C PRO A 53 -10.52 7.35 -16.05
N GLY A 54 -10.48 6.01 -16.02
CA GLY A 54 -9.74 5.18 -16.96
C GLY A 54 -8.28 4.88 -16.59
N GLU A 55 -7.80 5.37 -15.45
CA GLU A 55 -6.53 4.94 -14.86
C GLU A 55 -6.74 3.77 -13.90
N TYR A 56 -5.78 2.86 -13.89
CA TYR A 56 -5.81 1.72 -12.98
C TYR A 56 -5.08 2.02 -11.68
N ARG A 57 -5.69 1.61 -10.59
CA ARG A 57 -5.02 1.53 -9.30
C ARG A 57 -4.22 0.24 -9.25
N TYR A 58 -2.91 0.33 -8.99
CA TYR A 58 -1.98 -0.81 -9.00
C TYR A 58 -1.88 -1.52 -7.65
N GLN A 59 -2.46 -0.96 -6.60
CA GLN A 59 -2.50 -1.55 -5.28
C GLN A 59 -3.94 -1.79 -4.86
N ASP A 60 -4.14 -2.71 -3.92
CA ASP A 60 -5.41 -2.82 -3.23
C ASP A 60 -5.70 -1.51 -2.48
N VAL A 61 -6.98 -1.26 -2.23
CA VAL A 61 -7.40 -0.06 -1.49
C VAL A 61 -6.97 -0.22 -0.04
N ASP A 62 -5.99 0.56 0.38
CA ASP A 62 -5.55 0.58 1.76
C ASP A 62 -6.50 1.42 2.62
N ILE A 63 -6.73 0.95 3.84
CA ILE A 63 -7.60 1.62 4.82
C ILE A 63 -6.82 2.32 5.92
N PHE A 64 -5.51 2.20 5.91
CA PHE A 64 -4.64 2.75 6.95
C PHE A 64 -3.54 3.67 6.39
N PHE A 65 -3.46 3.81 5.06
CA PHE A 65 -2.46 4.65 4.42
C PHE A 65 -3.04 5.43 3.24
N VAL A 66 -2.66 6.71 3.14
CA VAL A 66 -3.08 7.59 2.04
C VAL A 66 -1.91 8.46 1.62
N GLU A 67 -1.57 8.44 0.33
CA GLU A 67 -0.63 9.37 -0.29
C GLU A 67 -1.41 10.53 -0.93
N THR A 68 -0.98 11.78 -0.68
CA THR A 68 -1.62 12.99 -1.19
C THR A 68 -0.58 14.03 -1.61
N GLU A 69 -1.02 15.07 -2.28
CA GLU A 69 -0.16 16.24 -2.61
C GLU A 69 0.37 16.98 -1.38
N LYS A 70 -0.28 16.81 -0.22
CA LYS A 70 0.13 17.40 1.05
C LYS A 70 1.19 16.57 1.76
N GLY A 71 1.26 15.28 1.48
CA GLY A 71 2.14 14.30 2.10
C GLY A 71 1.46 12.97 2.33
N ASN A 72 2.10 12.16 3.13
CA ASN A 72 1.65 10.81 3.46
C ASN A 72 0.96 10.80 4.82
N TYR A 73 -0.17 10.14 4.88
CA TYR A 73 -0.93 9.92 6.11
C TYR A 73 -1.00 8.43 6.38
N TYR A 74 -0.78 8.04 7.62
CA TYR A 74 -1.08 6.68 8.02
C TYR A 74 -1.75 6.61 9.39
N MET A 75 -2.59 5.63 9.59
CA MET A 75 -3.23 5.33 10.86
C MET A 75 -2.64 4.05 11.44
N ASN A 76 -2.22 4.10 12.70
CA ASN A 76 -1.77 2.91 13.40
C ASN A 76 -2.95 2.27 14.14
N PRO A 77 -3.53 1.17 13.62
CA PRO A 77 -4.67 0.53 14.27
C PRO A 77 -4.32 -0.08 15.63
N SER A 78 -3.07 -0.52 15.83
CA SER A 78 -2.58 -1.06 17.10
C SER A 78 -2.23 0.03 18.11
N GLY A 79 -2.00 1.25 17.65
CA GLY A 79 -1.59 2.42 18.45
C GLY A 79 -2.75 3.31 18.91
N GLY A 80 -3.99 2.81 18.93
CA GLY A 80 -5.14 3.59 19.39
C GLY A 80 -5.80 4.43 18.31
N GLY A 81 -5.56 4.15 17.03
CA GLY A 81 -6.26 4.80 15.92
C GLY A 81 -5.83 6.25 15.66
N LEU A 82 -4.57 6.60 15.90
CA LEU A 82 -4.07 7.93 15.61
C LEU A 82 -3.58 8.05 14.16
N ILE A 83 -4.01 9.11 13.50
CA ILE A 83 -3.47 9.49 12.20
C ILE A 83 -2.11 10.17 12.39
N HIS A 84 -1.12 9.72 11.65
CA HIS A 84 0.20 10.31 11.54
C HIS A 84 0.38 10.92 10.15
N PHE A 85 1.19 11.95 10.07
CA PHE A 85 1.45 12.70 8.85
C PHE A 85 2.95 12.86 8.63
N ALA A 86 3.39 12.71 7.39
CA ALA A 86 4.72 13.08 6.92
C ALA A 86 4.61 14.00 5.71
N GLU A 87 5.41 15.08 5.68
CA GLU A 87 5.46 16.00 4.54
C GLU A 87 5.94 15.29 3.26
N PRO A 88 5.62 15.85 2.07
CA PRO A 88 6.07 15.27 0.80
C PRO A 88 7.59 15.07 0.76
N GLY A 89 8.01 13.84 0.44
CA GLY A 89 9.42 13.46 0.41
C GLY A 89 10.08 13.28 1.77
N SER A 90 9.32 13.39 2.86
CA SER A 90 9.75 13.01 4.22
C SER A 90 9.25 11.61 4.56
N HIS A 91 10.04 10.92 5.37
CA HIS A 91 9.63 9.65 5.99
C HIS A 91 9.49 9.80 7.52
N GLU A 92 9.56 11.04 8.06
CA GLU A 92 9.34 11.32 9.47
C GLU A 92 7.85 11.57 9.72
N PHE A 93 7.17 10.58 10.29
CA PHE A 93 5.75 10.67 10.63
C PHE A 93 5.55 11.27 12.01
N HIS A 94 4.63 12.23 12.10
CA HIS A 94 4.22 12.87 13.34
C HIS A 94 2.72 12.74 13.53
N VAL A 95 2.24 12.69 14.79
CA VAL A 95 0.80 12.68 15.06
C VAL A 95 0.15 13.94 14.47
N LEU A 96 -0.91 13.76 13.70
CA LEU A 96 -1.68 14.83 13.03
C LEU A 96 -2.51 15.62 14.05
N CYS A 97 -1.84 16.28 14.97
CA CYS A 97 -2.53 17.08 16.00
C CYS A 97 -1.73 18.32 16.37
N ASN A 98 -2.34 19.47 16.19
CA ASN A 98 -1.76 20.78 16.50
C ASN A 98 -2.25 21.37 17.83
N LYS A 99 -3.04 20.64 18.62
CA LYS A 99 -3.56 21.12 19.92
C LYS A 99 -2.43 21.15 20.97
N PRO A 100 -2.17 22.31 21.60
CA PRO A 100 -1.21 22.39 22.68
C PRO A 100 -1.58 21.46 23.85
N ASN A 101 -0.60 20.73 24.37
CA ASN A 101 -0.75 19.80 25.50
C ASN A 101 -1.75 18.66 25.28
N CYS A 102 -2.01 18.29 24.00
CA CYS A 102 -2.85 17.14 23.70
C CYS A 102 -2.12 15.85 24.10
N GLY A 103 -2.79 15.00 24.87
CA GLY A 103 -2.25 13.69 25.26
C GLY A 103 -2.44 12.60 24.20
N HIS A 104 -3.06 12.91 23.07
CA HIS A 104 -3.34 12.01 21.94
C HIS A 104 -4.02 10.69 22.33
N ALA A 105 -4.84 10.68 23.36
CA ALA A 105 -5.43 9.47 23.94
C ALA A 105 -6.96 9.39 23.89
N SER A 106 -7.62 10.33 23.21
CA SER A 106 -9.08 10.37 23.21
C SER A 106 -9.62 11.04 21.94
N ALA A 107 -10.93 10.93 21.75
CA ALA A 107 -11.68 11.58 20.66
C ALA A 107 -11.55 13.12 20.63
N ASP A 108 -11.06 13.75 21.69
CA ASP A 108 -10.74 15.19 21.69
C ASP A 108 -9.48 15.50 20.86
N CYS A 109 -8.67 14.51 20.51
CA CYS A 109 -7.49 14.69 19.67
C CYS A 109 -7.90 14.86 18.20
N ASN A 110 -7.29 15.82 17.51
CA ASN A 110 -7.54 16.02 16.08
C ASN A 110 -7.14 14.81 15.22
N ALA A 111 -6.16 14.02 15.67
CA ALA A 111 -5.67 12.86 14.97
C ALA A 111 -6.42 11.56 15.30
N PHE A 112 -7.36 11.60 16.24
CA PHE A 112 -8.01 10.39 16.72
C PHE A 112 -9.08 9.90 15.75
N LEU A 113 -8.87 8.65 15.26
CA LEU A 113 -9.78 7.98 14.34
C LEU A 113 -9.65 6.47 14.53
N GLU A 114 -10.68 5.77 14.92
CA GLU A 114 -10.56 4.44 15.51
C GLU A 114 -10.48 3.28 14.51
N VAL A 115 -11.05 3.42 13.30
CA VAL A 115 -11.35 2.25 12.48
C VAL A 115 -10.62 2.24 11.14
N ALA A 116 -10.88 3.22 10.29
CA ALA A 116 -10.36 3.28 8.93
C ALA A 116 -10.39 4.72 8.43
N PHE A 117 -9.55 5.06 7.46
CA PHE A 117 -9.60 6.37 6.84
C PHE A 117 -9.22 6.33 5.36
N GLY A 118 -9.55 7.41 4.64
CA GLY A 118 -9.21 7.61 3.25
C GLY A 118 -9.19 9.10 2.91
N TYR A 119 -8.83 9.39 1.68
CA TYR A 119 -8.75 10.73 1.14
C TYR A 119 -9.67 10.89 -0.07
N TYR A 120 -10.35 12.03 -0.15
CA TYR A 120 -11.10 12.41 -1.33
C TYR A 120 -11.31 13.92 -1.36
N ASN A 121 -11.07 14.53 -2.54
CA ASN A 121 -11.37 15.92 -2.84
C ASN A 121 -10.88 16.92 -1.78
N GLY A 122 -9.61 16.79 -1.37
CA GLY A 122 -8.97 17.72 -0.43
C GLY A 122 -9.35 17.55 1.04
N HIS A 123 -10.01 16.45 1.40
CA HIS A 123 -10.40 16.13 2.77
C HIS A 123 -10.01 14.69 3.15
N LEU A 124 -9.77 14.49 4.43
CA LEU A 124 -9.71 13.15 5.01
C LEU A 124 -11.12 12.72 5.44
N TYR A 125 -11.41 11.47 5.19
CA TYR A 125 -12.66 10.83 5.65
C TYR A 125 -12.29 9.66 6.53
N GLY A 126 -13.09 9.36 7.51
CA GLY A 126 -12.82 8.25 8.39
C GLY A 126 -14.06 7.61 8.97
N VAL A 127 -13.85 6.39 9.49
CA VAL A 127 -14.86 5.69 10.27
C VAL A 127 -14.44 5.73 11.74
N THR A 128 -15.34 6.22 12.58
CA THR A 128 -15.15 6.27 14.03
C THR A 128 -16.24 5.47 14.73
N LEU A 129 -15.94 4.99 15.93
CA LEU A 129 -16.86 4.28 16.79
C LEU A 129 -17.05 5.07 18.09
N GLN A 130 -18.21 5.66 18.27
CA GLN A 130 -18.63 6.22 19.55
C GLN A 130 -19.79 5.36 20.09
N ASP A 131 -21.01 5.91 20.04
CA ASP A 131 -22.21 5.11 20.33
C ASP A 131 -22.62 4.25 19.11
N HIS A 132 -22.24 4.71 17.91
CA HIS A 132 -22.47 4.04 16.61
C HIS A 132 -21.25 4.21 15.71
N PHE A 133 -21.15 3.39 14.67
CA PHE A 133 -20.18 3.64 13.60
C PHE A 133 -20.64 4.83 12.75
N GLU A 134 -19.77 5.79 12.59
CA GLU A 134 -20.03 7.02 11.85
C GLU A 134 -18.97 7.27 10.78
N LEU A 135 -19.42 7.65 9.60
CA LEU A 135 -18.56 8.25 8.59
C LEU A 135 -18.39 9.73 8.94
N ILE A 136 -17.16 10.15 9.12
CA ILE A 136 -16.81 11.54 9.37
C ILE A 136 -15.93 12.11 8.27
N GLN A 137 -15.95 13.42 8.11
CA GLN A 137 -15.02 14.21 7.30
C GLN A 137 -14.18 15.08 8.23
N MET A 138 -12.92 15.32 7.87
CA MET A 138 -12.04 16.28 8.54
C MET A 138 -11.16 16.99 7.52
N ASP A 139 -10.61 18.13 7.90
CA ASP A 139 -9.62 18.83 7.11
C ASP A 139 -8.29 18.07 7.11
N MET A 140 -7.41 18.39 6.16
CA MET A 140 -6.11 17.72 5.99
C MET A 140 -5.15 17.91 7.17
N ASP A 141 -5.42 18.85 8.08
CA ASP A 141 -4.68 19.05 9.33
C ASP A 141 -5.32 18.37 10.55
N GLY A 142 -6.32 17.53 10.30
CA GLY A 142 -7.07 16.80 11.33
C GLY A 142 -8.07 17.64 12.08
N THR A 143 -8.36 18.88 11.68
CA THR A 143 -9.38 19.74 12.32
C THR A 143 -10.76 19.59 11.68
N ASN A 144 -11.76 20.27 12.24
CA ASN A 144 -13.12 20.42 11.69
C ASN A 144 -13.85 19.08 11.42
N HIS A 145 -13.79 18.17 12.38
CA HIS A 145 -14.53 16.90 12.30
C HIS A 145 -16.03 17.15 12.12
N ARG A 146 -16.60 16.52 11.12
CA ARG A 146 -18.02 16.61 10.79
C ARG A 146 -18.58 15.22 10.49
N VAL A 147 -19.62 14.81 11.21
CA VAL A 147 -20.35 13.59 10.89
C VAL A 147 -21.07 13.78 9.56
N ILE A 148 -20.85 12.85 8.64
CA ILE A 148 -21.54 12.77 7.35
C ILE A 148 -22.80 11.94 7.49
N THR A 149 -22.66 10.71 8.00
CA THR A 149 -23.80 9.80 8.22
C THR A 149 -23.41 8.72 9.23
N GLN A 150 -24.43 8.12 9.86
CA GLN A 150 -24.25 6.86 10.59
C GLN A 150 -24.21 5.72 9.60
N LEU A 151 -23.34 4.75 9.86
CA LEU A 151 -23.28 3.55 9.03
C LEU A 151 -24.48 2.64 9.33
N PRO A 152 -24.92 1.85 8.33
CA PRO A 152 -26.00 0.89 8.54
C PRO A 152 -25.70 -0.07 9.69
N GLU A 153 -26.59 -0.09 10.68
CA GLU A 153 -26.43 -0.96 11.85
C GLU A 153 -26.70 -2.42 11.49
N GLN A 154 -25.83 -3.29 11.99
CA GLN A 154 -26.07 -4.73 12.03
C GLN A 154 -26.38 -5.13 13.48
N LYS A 155 -27.51 -5.78 13.69
CA LYS A 155 -27.91 -6.28 15.02
C LYS A 155 -27.88 -7.80 15.02
N ASP A 156 -27.34 -8.38 16.09
CA ASP A 156 -27.44 -9.82 16.34
C ASP A 156 -28.90 -10.21 16.67
N LEU A 157 -29.18 -11.54 16.75
CA LEU A 157 -30.51 -12.04 17.10
C LEU A 157 -30.99 -11.58 18.48
N SER A 158 -30.09 -11.15 19.36
CA SER A 158 -30.36 -10.60 20.67
C SER A 158 -30.62 -9.08 20.62
N GLY A 159 -30.46 -8.45 19.45
CA GLY A 159 -30.60 -7.02 19.27
C GLY A 159 -29.35 -6.24 19.69
N ASN A 160 -28.24 -6.91 20.02
CA ASN A 160 -27.00 -6.25 20.32
C ASN A 160 -26.35 -5.75 19.03
N PHE A 161 -25.69 -4.60 19.14
CA PHE A 161 -24.94 -4.02 18.04
C PHE A 161 -23.72 -4.90 17.70
N ASN A 162 -23.62 -5.33 16.45
CA ASN A 162 -22.45 -5.98 15.88
C ASN A 162 -21.92 -5.11 14.75
N GLY A 163 -21.05 -4.17 15.08
CA GLY A 163 -20.61 -3.10 14.19
C GLY A 163 -19.28 -3.35 13.54
N GLY A 164 -18.80 -4.60 13.51
CA GLY A 164 -17.59 -4.95 12.78
C GLY A 164 -17.82 -5.00 11.27
N GLY A 165 -16.78 -4.73 10.49
CA GLY A 165 -16.83 -4.81 9.04
C GLY A 165 -15.47 -4.58 8.42
N SER A 166 -15.39 -4.78 7.09
CA SER A 166 -14.29 -4.29 6.28
C SER A 166 -14.69 -2.97 5.63
N TYR A 167 -13.78 -2.03 5.62
CA TYR A 167 -14.00 -0.66 5.16
C TYR A 167 -12.99 -0.34 4.07
N PHE A 168 -13.43 0.20 2.93
CA PHE A 168 -12.54 0.56 1.83
C PHE A 168 -12.97 1.92 1.29
N PHE A 169 -12.03 2.84 1.17
CA PHE A 169 -12.27 4.16 0.59
C PHE A 169 -11.80 4.16 -0.87
N ASP A 170 -12.73 4.26 -1.80
CA ASP A 170 -12.42 4.24 -3.22
C ASP A 170 -13.28 5.23 -4.02
N ASN A 171 -12.63 6.08 -4.82
CA ASN A 171 -13.26 7.01 -5.77
C ASN A 171 -14.45 7.82 -5.21
N GLY A 172 -14.29 8.40 -4.04
CA GLY A 172 -15.34 9.22 -3.40
C GLY A 172 -16.43 8.42 -2.70
N TYR A 173 -16.21 7.12 -2.50
CA TYR A 173 -17.12 6.25 -1.78
C TYR A 173 -16.42 5.49 -0.65
N LEU A 174 -17.16 5.22 0.42
CA LEU A 174 -16.85 4.19 1.38
C LEU A 174 -17.60 2.91 0.95
N ILE A 175 -16.85 1.83 0.70
CA ILE A 175 -17.42 0.49 0.52
C ILE A 175 -17.34 -0.20 1.87
N PHE A 176 -18.49 -0.46 2.45
CA PHE A 176 -18.62 -1.07 3.76
C PHE A 176 -19.22 -2.46 3.65
N LEU A 177 -18.44 -3.48 4.04
CA LEU A 177 -18.89 -4.85 4.16
C LEU A 177 -19.18 -5.11 5.63
N ALA A 178 -20.43 -5.13 5.99
CA ALA A 178 -20.84 -5.40 7.38
C ALA A 178 -20.64 -6.89 7.71
N PHE A 179 -19.98 -7.20 8.83
CA PHE A 179 -19.82 -8.58 9.26
C PHE A 179 -21.18 -9.18 9.60
N PRO A 180 -21.51 -10.38 9.09
CA PRO A 180 -22.74 -11.05 9.46
C PRO A 180 -22.67 -11.42 10.94
N CYS A 181 -23.78 -11.30 11.62
CA CYS A 181 -23.93 -11.89 12.94
C CYS A 181 -23.93 -13.40 12.79
N THR A 182 -22.91 -14.08 13.33
CA THR A 182 -22.65 -15.51 13.22
C THR A 182 -23.80 -16.42 13.73
N SER A 183 -24.76 -15.86 14.42
CA SER A 183 -25.88 -16.60 15.01
C SER A 183 -27.14 -16.67 14.14
N ASN A 184 -27.19 -15.95 13.02
CA ASN A 184 -28.36 -15.98 12.13
C ASN A 184 -28.03 -16.49 10.73
N PRO A 185 -28.46 -17.73 10.37
CA PRO A 185 -28.20 -18.28 9.04
C PRO A 185 -28.93 -17.55 7.89
N ASP A 186 -29.87 -16.65 8.23
CA ASP A 186 -30.64 -15.89 7.23
C ASP A 186 -30.02 -14.54 6.88
N TYR A 187 -28.80 -14.20 7.39
CA TYR A 187 -28.14 -12.96 7.04
C TYR A 187 -27.35 -13.10 5.76
N ALA A 188 -27.75 -12.33 4.75
CA ALA A 188 -26.88 -11.98 3.63
C ALA A 188 -25.75 -11.07 4.12
N LEU A 189 -24.58 -11.14 3.48
CA LEU A 189 -23.55 -10.15 3.69
C LEU A 189 -24.01 -8.83 3.07
N PRO A 190 -24.38 -7.82 3.84
CA PRO A 190 -24.72 -6.53 3.26
C PRO A 190 -23.43 -5.79 2.89
N VAL A 191 -23.32 -5.45 1.63
CA VAL A 191 -22.30 -4.56 1.09
C VAL A 191 -22.96 -3.22 0.81
N TYR A 192 -22.43 -2.16 1.40
CA TYR A 192 -22.93 -0.81 1.23
C TYR A 192 -21.91 0.05 0.48
N LYS A 193 -22.39 0.87 -0.44
CA LYS A 193 -21.66 1.93 -1.10
C LYS A 193 -22.20 3.26 -0.56
N ILE A 194 -21.35 4.04 0.09
CA ILE A 194 -21.73 5.27 0.79
C ILE A 194 -20.94 6.41 0.17
N GLN A 195 -21.63 7.42 -0.37
CA GLN A 195 -20.98 8.60 -0.95
C GLN A 195 -20.36 9.46 0.15
N LEU A 196 -19.08 9.77 0.05
CA LEU A 196 -18.31 10.44 1.09
C LEU A 196 -18.82 11.86 1.40
N GLU A 197 -19.21 12.63 0.39
CA GLU A 197 -19.62 14.03 0.61
C GLU A 197 -21.05 14.16 1.14
N THR A 198 -21.95 13.26 0.76
CA THR A 198 -23.40 13.37 1.05
C THR A 198 -23.91 12.35 2.07
N GLY A 199 -23.22 11.24 2.26
CA GLY A 199 -23.69 10.12 3.05
C GLY A 199 -24.79 9.27 2.38
N GLU A 200 -25.08 9.52 1.10
CA GLU A 200 -26.04 8.71 0.36
C GLU A 200 -25.57 7.26 0.34
N THR A 201 -26.45 6.36 0.80
CA THR A 201 -26.12 4.95 1.00
C THR A 201 -26.92 4.07 0.04
N THR A 202 -26.22 3.21 -0.67
CA THR A 202 -26.80 2.18 -1.56
C THR A 202 -26.32 0.83 -1.11
N GLN A 203 -27.22 -0.15 -0.95
CA GLN A 203 -26.85 -1.54 -0.74
C GLN A 203 -26.60 -2.21 -2.08
N LEU A 204 -25.42 -2.84 -2.22
CA LEU A 204 -25.01 -3.56 -3.43
C LEU A 204 -25.36 -5.05 -3.32
N PHE A 205 -25.42 -5.74 -4.45
CA PHE A 205 -25.54 -7.21 -4.58
C PHE A 205 -26.76 -7.83 -3.90
N GLN A 206 -27.84 -7.09 -3.65
CA GLN A 206 -29.01 -7.54 -2.90
C GLN A 206 -29.67 -8.80 -3.49
N GLU A 207 -29.65 -8.94 -4.82
CA GLU A 207 -30.31 -10.02 -5.54
C GLU A 207 -29.36 -11.20 -5.83
N ASP A 208 -28.06 -11.00 -5.68
CA ASP A 208 -27.04 -11.91 -6.20
C ASP A 208 -26.33 -12.72 -5.10
N ILE A 209 -26.29 -12.20 -3.85
CA ILE A 209 -25.56 -12.85 -2.77
C ILE A 209 -26.46 -13.84 -2.05
N PRO A 210 -26.19 -15.15 -2.13
CA PRO A 210 -26.80 -16.12 -1.24
C PRO A 210 -26.31 -15.87 0.19
N LEU A 211 -27.15 -16.26 1.15
CA LEU A 211 -26.87 -16.15 2.58
C LEU A 211 -25.50 -16.74 2.93
N LEU A 212 -24.60 -15.91 3.45
CA LEU A 212 -23.28 -16.33 3.90
C LEU A 212 -23.35 -16.73 5.36
N THR A 213 -23.23 -18.03 5.65
CA THR A 213 -23.24 -18.54 7.02
C THR A 213 -21.87 -18.54 7.69
N ASP A 214 -20.79 -18.54 6.91
CA ASP A 214 -19.41 -18.50 7.38
C ASP A 214 -18.62 -17.45 6.61
N TRP A 215 -18.33 -16.31 7.23
CA TRP A 215 -17.49 -15.28 6.66
C TRP A 215 -16.01 -15.58 6.94
N PRO A 216 -15.19 -15.78 5.93
CA PRO A 216 -13.76 -15.68 6.10
C PRO A 216 -13.39 -14.20 6.09
N ALA A 217 -12.85 -13.71 7.16
CA ALA A 217 -12.27 -12.36 7.23
C ALA A 217 -11.14 -12.16 6.22
N ASP A 218 -10.62 -13.26 5.68
CA ASP A 218 -9.48 -13.28 4.78
C ASP A 218 -9.93 -13.35 3.31
N GLY A 219 -9.36 -12.54 2.46
CA GLY A 219 -9.49 -12.67 1.01
C GLY A 219 -10.53 -11.76 0.36
N VAL A 220 -10.91 -10.66 0.99
CA VAL A 220 -11.65 -9.59 0.32
C VAL A 220 -10.68 -8.56 -0.21
N SER A 221 -10.83 -8.18 -1.47
CA SER A 221 -10.06 -7.10 -2.06
C SER A 221 -10.92 -6.23 -2.98
N ILE A 222 -10.53 -4.96 -3.11
CA ILE A 222 -11.12 -4.03 -4.06
C ILE A 222 -10.04 -3.61 -5.06
N SER A 223 -10.33 -3.80 -6.32
CA SER A 223 -9.44 -3.38 -7.39
C SER A 223 -10.23 -2.87 -8.58
N ASN A 224 -9.93 -1.61 -8.95
CA ASN A 224 -10.41 -0.98 -10.18
C ASN A 224 -11.93 -1.12 -10.40
N GLY A 225 -12.72 -0.77 -9.39
CA GLY A 225 -14.18 -0.76 -9.44
C GLY A 225 -14.85 -2.12 -9.22
N TYR A 226 -14.07 -3.14 -8.84
CA TYR A 226 -14.57 -4.47 -8.54
C TYR A 226 -14.26 -4.87 -7.10
N LEU A 227 -15.23 -5.53 -6.47
CA LEU A 227 -15.08 -6.22 -5.19
C LEU A 227 -14.89 -7.70 -5.45
N TYR A 228 -13.82 -8.27 -4.90
CA TYR A 228 -13.51 -9.69 -4.93
C TYR A 228 -13.76 -10.28 -3.55
N PHE A 229 -14.59 -11.32 -3.47
CA PHE A 229 -14.95 -11.90 -2.19
C PHE A 229 -15.34 -13.37 -2.31
N PRO A 230 -15.08 -14.20 -1.28
CA PRO A 230 -15.47 -15.60 -1.29
C PRO A 230 -16.99 -15.75 -1.14
N LEU A 231 -17.53 -16.73 -1.86
CA LEU A 231 -18.91 -17.20 -1.69
C LEU A 231 -18.98 -18.37 -0.71
N PRO A 232 -20.17 -18.76 -0.25
CA PRO A 232 -20.36 -19.92 0.61
C PRO A 232 -19.75 -21.18 0.00
N GLN A 233 -19.24 -22.05 0.88
CA GLN A 233 -18.71 -23.33 0.45
C GLN A 233 -19.83 -24.20 -0.16
N THR A 234 -19.55 -24.78 -1.32
CA THR A 234 -20.49 -25.71 -1.97
C THR A 234 -20.56 -27.04 -1.23
N SER A 235 -21.58 -27.84 -1.51
CA SER A 235 -21.70 -29.20 -0.97
C SER A 235 -20.55 -30.13 -1.36
N GLU A 236 -19.79 -29.79 -2.41
CA GLU A 236 -18.58 -30.49 -2.85
C GLU A 236 -17.29 -30.03 -2.12
N GLY A 237 -17.41 -29.08 -1.18
CA GLY A 237 -16.30 -28.54 -0.42
C GLY A 237 -15.52 -27.45 -1.17
N LYS A 238 -15.97 -27.03 -2.35
CA LYS A 238 -15.38 -25.90 -3.08
C LYS A 238 -15.85 -24.59 -2.47
N ARG A 239 -15.00 -23.60 -2.50
CA ARG A 239 -15.34 -22.24 -2.08
C ARG A 239 -15.19 -21.30 -3.29
N PRO A 240 -16.29 -21.02 -4.02
CA PRO A 240 -16.26 -20.12 -5.15
C PRO A 240 -15.91 -18.69 -4.72
N TYR A 241 -15.45 -17.90 -5.66
CA TYR A 241 -15.08 -16.51 -5.45
C TYR A 241 -15.85 -15.62 -6.41
N ALA A 242 -16.40 -14.52 -5.94
CA ALA A 242 -17.19 -13.62 -6.75
C ALA A 242 -16.39 -12.38 -7.18
N GLU A 243 -16.66 -11.92 -8.39
CA GLU A 243 -16.30 -10.61 -8.89
C GLU A 243 -17.59 -9.77 -8.95
N GLY A 244 -17.71 -8.81 -8.03
CA GLY A 244 -18.85 -7.90 -7.96
C GLY A 244 -18.47 -6.53 -8.48
N ASN A 245 -19.24 -6.00 -9.42
CA ASN A 245 -19.04 -4.67 -9.99
C ASN A 245 -19.65 -3.62 -9.04
N LEU A 246 -18.83 -2.69 -8.55
CA LEU A 246 -19.24 -1.65 -7.59
C LEU A 246 -20.06 -0.51 -8.21
N GLU A 247 -20.06 -0.38 -9.54
CA GLU A 247 -20.88 0.61 -10.23
C GLU A 247 -22.30 0.08 -10.45
N THR A 248 -22.42 -1.14 -10.98
CA THR A 248 -23.73 -1.77 -11.28
C THR A 248 -24.38 -2.42 -10.06
N GLY A 249 -23.62 -2.71 -9.00
CA GLY A 249 -24.09 -3.42 -7.82
C GLY A 249 -24.45 -4.89 -8.09
N ARG A 250 -23.87 -5.52 -9.12
CA ARG A 250 -24.16 -6.89 -9.56
C ARG A 250 -22.92 -7.77 -9.49
N ILE A 251 -23.10 -9.06 -9.23
CA ILE A 251 -22.07 -10.07 -9.44
C ILE A 251 -21.99 -10.35 -10.95
N GLU A 252 -20.83 -10.07 -11.54
CA GLU A 252 -20.60 -10.29 -12.96
C GLU A 252 -19.96 -11.63 -13.29
N ARG A 253 -19.22 -12.20 -12.30
CA ARG A 253 -18.50 -13.45 -12.49
C ARG A 253 -18.39 -14.24 -11.19
N VAL A 254 -18.40 -15.56 -11.34
CA VAL A 254 -18.07 -16.50 -10.25
C VAL A 254 -16.94 -17.41 -10.72
N PHE A 255 -15.90 -17.49 -9.92
CA PHE A 255 -14.75 -18.38 -10.13
C PHE A 255 -14.95 -19.64 -9.28
N GLU A 256 -15.43 -20.73 -9.89
CA GLU A 256 -15.84 -21.95 -9.20
C GLU A 256 -14.68 -22.70 -8.51
N ASP A 257 -13.49 -22.61 -9.10
CA ASP A 257 -12.30 -23.32 -8.64
C ASP A 257 -11.27 -22.40 -7.98
N TRP A 258 -11.67 -21.18 -7.54
CA TRP A 258 -10.77 -20.27 -6.85
C TRP A 258 -10.29 -20.90 -5.54
N LYS A 259 -8.99 -20.91 -5.32
CA LYS A 259 -8.42 -21.52 -4.11
C LYS A 259 -8.26 -20.48 -3.02
N ARG A 260 -8.56 -20.86 -1.79
CA ARG A 260 -8.43 -20.01 -0.60
C ARG A 260 -7.01 -19.47 -0.42
N GLU A 261 -6.01 -20.20 -0.93
CA GLU A 261 -4.60 -19.83 -0.85
C GLU A 261 -4.21 -18.67 -1.77
N ASN A 262 -5.13 -18.18 -2.63
CA ASN A 262 -4.89 -17.04 -3.47
C ASN A 262 -5.03 -15.76 -2.65
N SER A 263 -4.01 -14.93 -2.65
CA SER A 263 -3.96 -13.67 -1.92
C SER A 263 -3.66 -12.49 -2.85
N PHE A 264 -4.13 -11.32 -2.48
CA PHE A 264 -3.88 -10.05 -3.16
C PHE A 264 -4.25 -10.06 -4.64
N ILE A 265 -5.52 -9.78 -4.91
CA ILE A 265 -6.03 -9.68 -6.26
C ILE A 265 -5.92 -8.24 -6.72
N VAL A 266 -5.21 -8.04 -7.82
CA VAL A 266 -5.21 -6.78 -8.57
C VAL A 266 -5.77 -7.06 -9.95
N ASN A 267 -6.75 -6.27 -10.38
CA ASN A 267 -7.42 -6.41 -11.65
C ASN A 267 -6.98 -5.31 -12.62
N PHE A 268 -6.38 -5.70 -13.74
CA PHE A 268 -6.12 -4.79 -14.85
C PHE A 268 -6.83 -5.32 -16.10
N ASP A 269 -7.76 -4.56 -16.62
CA ASP A 269 -8.60 -4.96 -17.77
C ASP A 269 -9.26 -6.34 -17.55
N ASN A 270 -8.83 -7.32 -18.29
CA ASN A 270 -9.33 -8.68 -18.24
C ASN A 270 -8.40 -9.65 -17.51
N VAL A 271 -7.36 -9.16 -16.82
CA VAL A 271 -6.37 -10.01 -16.16
C VAL A 271 -6.38 -9.76 -14.65
N LEU A 272 -6.48 -10.85 -13.89
CA LEU A 272 -6.26 -10.85 -12.45
C LEU A 272 -4.83 -11.24 -12.16
N TYR A 273 -4.18 -10.48 -11.28
CA TYR A 273 -2.83 -10.70 -10.80
C TYR A 273 -2.91 -11.08 -9.32
N TYR A 274 -2.25 -12.15 -8.92
CA TYR A 274 -2.31 -12.64 -7.55
C TYR A 274 -1.15 -13.57 -7.21
N HIS A 275 -0.90 -13.73 -5.93
CA HIS A 275 -0.03 -14.80 -5.43
C HIS A 275 -0.88 -16.03 -5.07
N ARG A 276 -0.42 -17.22 -5.47
CA ARG A 276 -0.99 -18.50 -5.11
C ARG A 276 -0.01 -19.31 -4.28
N ALA A 277 -0.39 -19.63 -3.06
CA ALA A 277 0.44 -20.35 -2.10
C ALA A 277 0.95 -21.66 -2.67
N GLY A 278 2.27 -21.91 -2.55
CA GLY A 278 2.94 -23.10 -3.08
C GLY A 278 3.05 -23.17 -4.60
N VAL A 279 2.64 -22.11 -5.32
CA VAL A 279 2.71 -22.07 -6.80
C VAL A 279 3.48 -20.85 -7.29
N GLY A 280 3.18 -19.63 -6.78
CA GLY A 280 3.89 -18.42 -7.14
C GLY A 280 2.99 -17.27 -7.60
N LEU A 281 3.59 -16.31 -8.33
CA LEU A 281 2.85 -15.21 -8.94
C LEU A 281 2.11 -15.71 -10.19
N CYS A 282 0.83 -15.42 -10.27
CA CYS A 282 -0.07 -15.89 -11.31
C CYS A 282 -0.81 -14.74 -11.99
N GLU A 283 -1.10 -14.95 -13.25
CA GLU A 283 -2.07 -14.18 -14.03
C GLU A 283 -3.25 -15.08 -14.41
N TYR A 284 -4.45 -14.56 -14.28
CA TYR A 284 -5.66 -15.21 -14.76
C TYR A 284 -6.34 -14.33 -15.81
N ASP A 285 -6.36 -14.79 -17.05
CA ASP A 285 -7.08 -14.14 -18.15
C ASP A 285 -8.58 -14.44 -18.02
N LYS A 286 -9.37 -13.42 -17.72
CA LYS A 286 -10.83 -13.54 -17.53
C LYS A 286 -11.59 -13.87 -18.81
N ALA A 287 -11.05 -13.53 -19.97
CA ALA A 287 -11.71 -13.78 -21.26
C ALA A 287 -11.57 -15.24 -21.69
N THR A 288 -10.42 -15.86 -21.43
CA THR A 288 -10.14 -17.24 -21.80
C THR A 288 -10.33 -18.24 -20.67
N GLY A 289 -10.40 -17.77 -19.41
CA GLY A 289 -10.41 -18.62 -18.23
C GLY A 289 -9.07 -19.33 -17.98
N THR A 290 -7.96 -18.79 -18.48
CA THR A 290 -6.66 -19.43 -18.42
C THR A 290 -5.79 -18.83 -17.34
N GLU A 291 -5.28 -19.67 -16.43
CA GLU A 291 -4.26 -19.30 -15.44
C GLU A 291 -2.86 -19.54 -16.03
N THR A 292 -1.96 -18.60 -15.81
CA THR A 292 -0.56 -18.69 -16.16
C THR A 292 0.32 -18.38 -14.95
N VAL A 293 1.21 -19.30 -14.58
CA VAL A 293 2.21 -19.06 -13.53
C VAL A 293 3.38 -18.28 -14.15
N LYS A 294 3.58 -17.04 -13.69
CA LYS A 294 4.62 -16.14 -14.21
C LYS A 294 5.95 -16.29 -13.46
N VAL A 295 5.89 -16.41 -12.14
CA VAL A 295 7.06 -16.62 -11.29
C VAL A 295 6.78 -17.84 -10.40
N PRO A 296 7.26 -19.04 -10.77
CA PRO A 296 7.10 -20.23 -9.95
C PRO A 296 7.85 -20.09 -8.62
N MET A 297 7.19 -20.40 -7.51
CA MET A 297 7.81 -20.40 -6.18
C MET A 297 7.01 -21.27 -5.20
N ASP A 298 7.75 -22.01 -4.37
CA ASP A 298 7.16 -22.84 -3.32
C ASP A 298 7.13 -22.06 -1.99
N VAL A 299 6.26 -21.04 -1.96
CA VAL A 299 6.09 -20.15 -0.80
C VAL A 299 4.62 -20.08 -0.45
N TYR A 300 4.29 -20.27 0.83
CA TYR A 300 2.92 -20.20 1.32
C TYR A 300 2.49 -18.80 1.75
N TYR A 301 3.42 -18.02 2.30
CA TYR A 301 3.14 -16.67 2.77
C TYR A 301 3.93 -15.67 1.94
N ALA A 302 3.19 -14.80 1.25
CA ALA A 302 3.77 -13.70 0.51
C ALA A 302 2.87 -12.47 0.61
N ASP A 303 3.49 -11.33 0.85
CA ASP A 303 2.86 -10.03 0.67
C ASP A 303 3.28 -9.53 -0.71
N VAL A 304 2.33 -9.13 -1.51
CA VAL A 304 2.57 -8.66 -2.88
C VAL A 304 2.06 -7.25 -3.01
N SER A 305 2.88 -6.37 -3.56
CA SER A 305 2.48 -5.03 -3.93
C SER A 305 2.79 -4.77 -5.39
N TYR A 306 1.82 -4.29 -6.12
CA TYR A 306 1.96 -3.90 -7.51
C TYR A 306 2.03 -2.39 -7.61
N THR A 307 2.97 -1.88 -8.42
CA THR A 307 3.02 -0.49 -8.82
C THR A 307 2.90 -0.40 -10.34
N LYS A 308 2.90 0.81 -10.88
CA LYS A 308 2.88 1.02 -12.33
C LYS A 308 4.04 0.28 -13.02
N ASP A 309 5.24 0.33 -12.43
CA ASP A 309 6.46 -0.12 -13.07
C ASP A 309 7.02 -1.42 -12.48
N TYR A 310 6.62 -1.78 -11.25
CA TYR A 310 7.27 -2.86 -10.49
C TYR A 310 6.26 -3.75 -9.75
N ILE A 311 6.75 -4.93 -9.38
CA ILE A 311 6.09 -5.88 -8.48
C ILE A 311 7.06 -6.13 -7.32
N PHE A 312 6.61 -5.86 -6.09
CA PHE A 312 7.35 -6.17 -4.88
C PHE A 312 6.73 -7.38 -4.22
N LEU A 313 7.54 -8.34 -3.90
CA LEU A 313 7.12 -9.61 -3.31
C LEU A 313 7.96 -9.87 -2.05
N ARG A 314 7.35 -9.76 -0.90
CA ARG A 314 7.94 -10.21 0.36
C ARG A 314 7.53 -11.65 0.60
N THR A 315 8.49 -12.55 0.74
CA THR A 315 8.24 -13.97 0.99
C THR A 315 8.77 -14.40 2.34
N LEU A 316 8.07 -15.33 2.98
CA LEU A 316 8.51 -15.98 4.20
C LEU A 316 8.65 -17.48 3.94
N ASP A 317 9.82 -18.06 4.28
CA ASP A 317 10.03 -19.49 4.16
C ASP A 317 9.02 -20.26 5.02
N SER A 318 8.19 -21.07 4.37
CA SER A 318 7.14 -21.85 5.01
C SER A 318 7.66 -23.01 5.85
N ALA A 319 8.85 -23.54 5.51
CA ALA A 319 9.40 -24.71 6.20
C ALA A 319 9.99 -24.36 7.56
N ASN A 320 10.59 -23.18 7.69
CA ASN A 320 11.39 -22.83 8.86
C ASN A 320 10.98 -21.50 9.52
N PHE A 321 10.25 -20.62 8.83
CA PHE A 321 10.00 -19.23 9.25
C PHE A 321 11.29 -18.48 9.67
N ASN A 322 12.42 -18.88 9.09
CA ASN A 322 13.73 -18.35 9.47
C ASN A 322 14.37 -17.47 8.40
N GLN A 323 13.77 -17.44 7.22
CA GLN A 323 14.24 -16.62 6.12
C GLN A 323 13.09 -15.80 5.54
N CYS A 324 13.31 -14.53 5.38
CA CYS A 324 12.39 -13.60 4.74
C CYS A 324 13.16 -12.85 3.65
N VAL A 325 12.56 -12.73 2.48
CA VAL A 325 13.21 -12.10 1.32
C VAL A 325 12.23 -11.15 0.68
N LEU A 326 12.70 -9.94 0.35
CA LEU A 326 12.02 -9.06 -0.58
C LEU A 326 12.62 -9.24 -1.97
N LEU A 327 11.77 -9.45 -2.95
CA LEU A 327 12.08 -9.55 -4.37
C LEU A 327 11.42 -8.38 -5.11
N ALA A 328 12.15 -7.74 -6.00
CA ALA A 328 11.62 -6.71 -6.88
C ALA A 328 11.69 -7.17 -8.33
N TYR A 329 10.57 -7.12 -9.03
CA TYR A 329 10.46 -7.47 -10.44
C TYR A 329 9.96 -6.26 -11.24
N ASP A 330 10.31 -6.22 -12.54
CA ASP A 330 9.58 -5.36 -13.47
C ASP A 330 8.21 -5.99 -13.83
N ARG A 331 7.43 -5.27 -14.66
CA ARG A 331 6.11 -5.75 -15.11
C ARG A 331 6.15 -6.94 -16.07
N ASP A 332 7.32 -7.25 -16.62
CA ASP A 332 7.60 -8.44 -17.44
C ASP A 332 8.11 -9.62 -16.62
N TYR A 333 8.11 -9.50 -15.28
CA TYR A 333 8.59 -10.50 -14.30
C TYR A 333 10.09 -10.77 -14.34
N ASN A 334 10.91 -9.86 -14.85
CA ASN A 334 12.36 -9.94 -14.72
C ASN A 334 12.74 -9.49 -13.30
N LEU A 335 13.55 -10.30 -12.62
CA LEU A 335 14.05 -9.98 -11.29
C LEU A 335 15.07 -8.84 -11.39
N LEU A 336 14.78 -7.72 -10.71
CA LEU A 336 15.59 -6.52 -10.68
C LEU A 336 16.44 -6.42 -9.41
N GLY A 337 15.91 -6.92 -8.29
CA GLY A 337 16.57 -6.81 -7.01
C GLY A 337 16.10 -7.86 -6.01
N LYS A 338 16.97 -8.12 -5.05
CA LYS A 338 16.72 -9.04 -3.94
C LYS A 338 17.33 -8.50 -2.66
N LEU A 339 16.57 -8.55 -1.56
CA LEU A 339 17.05 -8.22 -0.22
C LEU A 339 16.65 -9.32 0.76
N GLU A 340 17.62 -9.86 1.48
CA GLU A 340 17.34 -10.72 2.63
C GLU A 340 16.98 -9.84 3.83
N LEU A 341 15.76 -10.01 4.34
CA LEU A 341 15.23 -9.20 5.43
C LEU A 341 15.62 -9.83 6.76
N GLU A 342 16.30 -9.06 7.60
CA GLU A 342 16.57 -9.45 8.97
C GLU A 342 15.35 -9.21 9.86
N LYS A 343 15.28 -9.93 10.99
CA LYS A 343 14.21 -9.73 11.96
C LYS A 343 14.32 -8.36 12.62
N ILE A 344 13.22 -7.64 12.60
CA ILE A 344 13.04 -6.45 13.44
C ILE A 344 12.47 -6.94 14.77
N SER A 345 13.24 -6.82 15.83
CA SER A 345 12.88 -7.43 17.13
C SER A 345 12.77 -8.96 17.02
N LEU A 346 11.59 -9.55 17.24
CA LEU A 346 11.36 -11.00 17.20
C LEU A 346 10.76 -11.51 15.89
N ARG A 347 10.35 -10.63 15.00
CA ARG A 347 9.63 -10.95 13.76
C ARG A 347 10.33 -10.40 12.54
N PHE A 348 10.09 -11.02 11.39
CA PHE A 348 10.44 -10.42 10.11
C PHE A 348 9.50 -9.25 9.80
N PRO A 349 10.01 -8.20 9.11
CA PRO A 349 9.19 -7.06 8.74
C PRO A 349 8.05 -7.47 7.82
N PHE A 350 6.86 -6.92 8.06
CA PHE A 350 5.72 -7.00 7.18
C PHE A 350 5.78 -5.86 6.17
N LEU A 351 5.48 -6.17 4.91
CA LEU A 351 5.28 -5.13 3.90
C LEU A 351 3.89 -4.53 4.14
N GLU A 352 3.84 -3.26 4.51
CA GLU A 352 2.57 -2.58 4.83
C GLU A 352 2.08 -1.78 3.63
N TYR A 353 2.87 -0.84 3.14
CA TYR A 353 2.45 0.12 2.13
C TYR A 353 3.53 0.34 1.10
N THR A 354 3.12 0.56 -0.15
CA THR A 354 4.03 0.91 -1.24
C THR A 354 3.55 2.18 -1.91
N THR A 355 4.43 3.16 -1.99
CA THR A 355 4.24 4.41 -2.73
C THR A 355 5.23 4.49 -3.88
N ALA A 356 5.13 5.53 -4.69
CA ALA A 356 6.13 5.80 -5.72
C ALA A 356 7.53 6.03 -5.15
N ASN A 357 7.64 6.48 -3.90
CA ASN A 357 8.89 6.93 -3.28
C ASN A 357 9.38 6.06 -2.13
N ALA A 358 8.57 5.13 -1.63
CA ALA A 358 8.95 4.26 -0.52
C ALA A 358 8.11 2.98 -0.45
N ILE A 359 8.74 1.93 0.04
CA ILE A 359 8.07 0.70 0.49
C ILE A 359 8.20 0.67 1.99
N TYR A 360 7.08 0.71 2.72
CA TYR A 360 7.05 0.81 4.17
C TYR A 360 6.86 -0.55 4.83
N PHE A 361 7.53 -0.73 5.96
CA PHE A 361 7.53 -1.97 6.73
C PHE A 361 7.23 -1.72 8.20
N SER A 362 6.54 -2.69 8.81
CA SER A 362 6.35 -2.76 10.26
C SER A 362 6.92 -4.04 10.86
N ALA A 363 7.08 -4.05 12.19
CA ALA A 363 7.44 -5.26 12.94
C ALA A 363 6.22 -5.98 13.53
N ASP A 364 5.07 -5.31 13.60
CA ASP A 364 3.88 -5.74 14.36
C ASP A 364 2.60 -5.82 13.51
N GLY A 365 2.65 -5.41 12.25
CA GLY A 365 1.47 -5.35 11.38
C GLY A 365 0.66 -4.07 11.64
N GLY A 366 1.32 -2.92 11.72
CA GLY A 366 0.62 -1.65 11.89
C GLY A 366 1.52 -0.44 12.10
N THR A 367 2.54 -0.54 12.97
CA THR A 367 3.44 0.60 13.18
C THR A 367 4.55 0.61 12.15
N ILE A 368 4.54 1.58 11.25
CA ILE A 368 5.63 1.78 10.29
C ILE A 368 6.92 2.12 11.02
N THR A 369 7.95 1.31 10.82
CA THR A 369 9.25 1.46 11.49
C THR A 369 10.42 1.54 10.54
N HIS A 370 10.25 1.05 9.32
CA HIS A 370 11.30 1.00 8.29
C HIS A 370 10.73 1.29 6.91
N TYR A 371 11.62 1.66 5.99
CA TYR A 371 11.28 1.78 4.59
C TYR A 371 12.43 1.35 3.68
N ILE A 372 12.12 1.13 2.41
CA ILE A 372 13.06 0.90 1.32
C ILE A 372 12.80 1.95 0.24
N ASP A 373 13.88 2.55 -0.30
CA ASP A 373 13.80 3.43 -1.46
C ASP A 373 13.70 2.59 -2.75
N PRO A 374 12.57 2.64 -3.48
CA PRO A 374 12.38 1.85 -4.70
C PRO A 374 13.15 2.38 -5.91
N HIS A 375 13.80 3.53 -5.83
CA HIS A 375 14.58 4.10 -6.94
C HIS A 375 15.96 3.43 -7.11
N HIS A 376 16.36 2.57 -6.16
CA HIS A 376 17.66 1.89 -6.14
C HIS A 376 17.51 0.37 -6.04
N LEU A 377 16.81 -0.26 -6.99
CA LEU A 377 16.51 -1.70 -6.98
C LEU A 377 17.77 -2.60 -7.04
N ASP A 378 18.89 -2.08 -7.56
CA ASP A 378 20.18 -2.76 -7.62
C ASP A 378 20.87 -2.89 -6.25
N ARG A 379 20.43 -2.12 -5.25
CA ARG A 379 20.98 -2.10 -3.89
C ARG A 379 19.90 -1.80 -2.85
N LEU A 380 18.93 -2.66 -2.78
CA LEU A 380 17.87 -2.55 -1.80
C LEU A 380 18.45 -2.58 -0.38
N GLU A 381 18.02 -1.64 0.47
CA GLU A 381 18.45 -1.51 1.86
C GLU A 381 17.23 -1.16 2.73
N LEU A 382 17.09 -1.85 3.86
CA LEU A 382 16.05 -1.56 4.83
C LEU A 382 16.52 -0.44 5.76
N ILE A 383 15.92 0.74 5.61
CA ILE A 383 16.28 1.96 6.34
C ILE A 383 15.34 2.12 7.52
N GLN A 384 15.90 2.24 8.73
CA GLN A 384 15.10 2.50 9.94
C GLN A 384 14.60 3.95 9.94
N LEU A 385 13.32 4.14 10.19
CA LEU A 385 12.75 5.45 10.47
C LEU A 385 13.23 5.97 11.82
N VAL A 386 13.44 7.28 11.88
CA VAL A 386 13.76 7.93 13.15
C VAL A 386 12.50 7.95 13.99
N ASP A 387 12.54 7.33 15.16
CA ASP A 387 11.43 7.38 16.11
C ASP A 387 11.27 8.83 16.63
N PRO A 388 10.18 9.52 16.28
CA PRO A 388 9.96 10.89 16.73
C PRO A 388 9.78 10.99 18.25
N THR A 389 9.41 9.90 18.94
CA THR A 389 9.23 9.86 20.39
C THR A 389 10.56 9.75 21.16
N ALA A 390 11.60 9.24 20.52
CA ALA A 390 12.93 9.09 21.13
C ALA A 390 13.61 10.44 21.44
N ARG A 391 13.19 11.54 20.80
CA ARG A 391 13.74 12.89 21.04
C ARG A 391 13.17 13.61 22.27
N SER A 392 12.14 13.07 22.93
CA SER A 392 11.47 13.74 24.05
C SER A 392 12.05 13.44 25.44
N HIS A 393 13.14 12.66 25.55
CA HIS A 393 13.79 12.27 26.82
C HIS A 393 15.26 12.71 26.90
N GLY A 394 15.64 13.73 26.16
CA GLY A 394 16.97 14.34 26.23
C GLY A 394 17.01 15.62 27.05
#